data_86c90cb9e76eb5cfdea79d9580725d01
#
_entry.id   86c90cb9e76eb5cfdea79d9580725d01
#
_cell.length_a   1.000
_cell.length_b   1.000
_cell.length_c   1.000
_cell.angle_alpha   90.00
_cell.angle_beta   90.00
_cell.angle_gamma   90.00
#
_symmetry.space_group_name_H-M   'P 1'
#
loop_
_entity.id
_entity.type
_entity.pdbx_description
1 polymer ?
#
loop_
_entity_poly.entity_id
_entity_poly.type
_entity_poly.pdbx_seq_one_letter_code
_entity_poly.pdbx_strand_id
1 'polypeptide(L)'
;MDVRTALMELAEAVKRIINDRINRYGVNPRAGKNTLQNSSLQSSINVTVQEEGITLQIADYWEYIARGWKRTGNYPGTMRLFVKNINDWVSKNNIRIGDLKQSQIVWIIIKNIWERGIAPRPFMVYDEDGDLTKMIPELDAYIDKWFDNLFNAIMEETDKYFN
;
A
#
# COMPACT_ATOMS: atom_id res chain seq x y z
N MET A 1 -26.37 2.98 -14.61
CA MET A 1 -25.29 3.13 -13.57
C MET A 1 -24.82 4.57 -13.60
N ASP A 2 -24.87 5.26 -12.48
CA ASP A 2 -24.29 6.61 -12.43
C ASP A 2 -22.77 6.57 -12.21
N VAL A 3 -22.10 7.67 -12.51
CA VAL A 3 -20.63 7.79 -12.40
C VAL A 3 -20.12 7.50 -11.00
N ARG A 4 -20.85 7.96 -9.98
CA ARG A 4 -20.45 7.75 -8.59
C ARG A 4 -20.50 6.26 -8.21
N THR A 5 -21.52 5.55 -8.60
CA THR A 5 -21.64 4.10 -8.39
C THR A 5 -20.50 3.37 -9.09
N ALA A 6 -20.19 3.75 -10.34
CA ALA A 6 -19.07 3.19 -11.08
C ALA A 6 -17.71 3.43 -10.39
N LEU A 7 -17.49 4.63 -9.86
CA LEU A 7 -16.27 4.94 -9.10
C LEU A 7 -16.19 4.18 -7.77
N MET A 8 -17.31 3.94 -7.11
CA MET A 8 -17.35 3.10 -5.89
C MET A 8 -16.97 1.65 -6.21
N GLU A 9 -17.47 1.08 -7.29
CA GLU A 9 -17.09 -0.26 -7.76
C GLU A 9 -15.59 -0.34 -8.07
N LEU A 10 -15.05 0.68 -8.73
CA LEU A 10 -13.62 0.77 -9.02
C LEU A 10 -12.79 0.84 -7.73
N ALA A 11 -13.20 1.66 -6.77
CA ALA A 11 -12.51 1.80 -5.48
C ALA A 11 -12.48 0.47 -4.71
N GLU A 12 -13.58 -0.26 -4.66
CA GLU A 12 -13.64 -1.58 -4.03
C GLU A 12 -12.78 -2.61 -4.77
N ALA A 13 -12.73 -2.54 -6.10
CA ALA A 13 -11.86 -3.41 -6.89
C ALA A 13 -10.38 -3.14 -6.63
N VAL A 14 -9.96 -1.88 -6.59
CA VAL A 14 -8.57 -1.50 -6.26
C VAL A 14 -8.18 -2.03 -4.90
N LYS A 15 -9.02 -1.83 -3.90
CA LYS A 15 -8.78 -2.32 -2.54
C LYS A 15 -8.65 -3.85 -2.50
N ARG A 16 -9.52 -4.56 -3.19
CA ARG A 16 -9.47 -6.02 -3.30
C ARG A 16 -8.18 -6.49 -3.97
N ILE A 17 -7.79 -5.88 -5.09
CA ILE A 17 -6.57 -6.23 -5.83
C ILE A 17 -5.33 -6.02 -4.94
N ILE A 18 -5.25 -4.91 -4.22
CA ILE A 18 -4.13 -4.65 -3.29
C ILE A 18 -4.08 -5.71 -2.19
N ASN A 19 -5.22 -6.07 -1.60
CA ASN A 19 -5.28 -7.11 -0.58
C ASN A 19 -4.87 -8.48 -1.13
N ASP A 20 -5.27 -8.82 -2.36
CA ASP A 20 -4.85 -10.06 -3.02
C ASP A 20 -3.33 -10.06 -3.27
N ARG A 21 -2.76 -8.92 -3.64
CA ARG A 21 -1.31 -8.76 -3.79
C ARG A 21 -0.57 -8.87 -2.44
N ILE A 22 -1.13 -8.33 -1.36
CA ILE A 22 -0.59 -8.51 -0.01
C ILE A 22 -0.57 -10.00 0.36
N ASN A 23 -1.64 -10.73 0.08
CA ASN A 23 -1.71 -12.17 0.32
C ASN A 23 -0.65 -12.94 -0.47
N ARG A 24 -0.40 -12.52 -1.70
CA ARG A 24 0.55 -13.20 -2.61
C ARG A 24 2.01 -12.83 -2.34
N TYR A 25 2.28 -11.56 -2.11
CA TYR A 25 3.65 -11.02 -2.04
C TYR A 25 4.09 -10.60 -0.63
N GLY A 26 3.22 -10.69 0.37
CA GLY A 26 3.49 -10.25 1.73
C GLY A 26 4.38 -11.17 2.55
N VAL A 27 4.81 -12.30 2.00
CA VAL A 27 5.68 -13.25 2.69
C VAL A 27 7.06 -12.63 2.90
N ASN A 28 7.45 -12.53 4.16
CA ASN A 28 8.80 -12.11 4.53
C ASN A 28 9.73 -13.33 4.44
N PRO A 29 10.73 -13.31 3.53
CA PRO A 29 11.63 -14.46 3.33
C PRO A 29 12.42 -14.83 4.59
N ARG A 30 12.67 -13.87 5.50
CA ARG A 30 13.39 -14.14 6.75
C ARG A 30 12.51 -14.75 7.84
N ALA A 31 11.23 -14.37 7.86
CA ALA A 31 10.27 -14.90 8.83
C ALA A 31 9.56 -16.17 8.35
N GLY A 32 9.62 -16.46 7.05
CA GLY A 32 8.93 -17.60 6.43
C GLY A 32 7.40 -17.53 6.49
N LYS A 33 6.85 -16.35 6.74
CA LYS A 33 5.40 -16.13 6.85
C LYS A 33 5.01 -14.77 6.28
N ASN A 34 3.72 -14.61 5.95
CA ASN A 34 3.19 -13.33 5.54
C ASN A 34 3.13 -12.37 6.73
N THR A 35 3.93 -11.31 6.67
CA THR A 35 4.01 -10.27 7.71
C THR A 35 3.24 -9.01 7.36
N LEU A 36 2.62 -8.95 6.18
CA LEU A 36 1.78 -7.82 5.77
C LEU A 36 0.30 -8.03 6.06
N GLN A 37 -0.17 -9.27 6.13
CA GLN A 37 -1.53 -9.56 6.56
C GLN A 37 -1.75 -9.10 8.00
N ASN A 38 -2.86 -8.39 8.23
CA ASN A 38 -3.23 -7.82 9.53
C ASN A 38 -2.18 -6.87 10.13
N SER A 39 -1.28 -6.35 9.28
CA SER A 39 -0.28 -5.36 9.68
C SER A 39 -0.87 -3.94 9.71
N SER A 40 -0.14 -3.03 10.35
CA SER A 40 -0.47 -1.59 10.33
C SER A 40 -0.44 -1.03 8.91
N LEU A 41 0.43 -1.58 8.04
CA LEU A 41 0.48 -1.19 6.62
C LEU A 41 -0.82 -1.55 5.91
N GLN A 42 -1.30 -2.78 6.05
CA GLN A 42 -2.56 -3.19 5.47
C GLN A 42 -3.74 -2.37 5.99
N SER A 43 -3.76 -2.09 7.30
CA SER A 43 -4.80 -1.27 7.93
C SER A 43 -4.77 0.19 7.48
N SER A 44 -3.63 0.69 6.98
CA SER A 44 -3.49 2.06 6.48
C SER A 44 -4.05 2.25 5.07
N ILE A 45 -4.30 1.17 4.35
CA ILE A 45 -4.79 1.21 2.97
C ILE A 45 -6.24 1.70 2.97
N ASN A 46 -6.45 2.84 2.33
CA ASN A 46 -7.78 3.44 2.18
C ASN A 46 -7.95 3.93 0.74
N VAL A 47 -9.06 3.56 0.12
CA VAL A 47 -9.42 4.02 -1.23
C VAL A 47 -10.70 4.85 -1.11
N THR A 48 -10.61 6.12 -1.48
CA THR A 48 -11.72 7.07 -1.40
C THR A 48 -12.17 7.50 -2.79
N VAL A 49 -13.45 7.70 -2.95
CA VAL A 49 -14.06 8.24 -4.18
C VAL A 49 -14.05 9.77 -4.11
N GLN A 50 -13.53 10.39 -5.14
CA GLN A 50 -13.56 11.83 -5.38
C GLN A 50 -14.62 12.16 -6.47
N GLU A 51 -14.80 13.44 -6.79
CA GLU A 51 -15.74 13.84 -7.84
C GLU A 51 -15.39 13.25 -9.21
N GLU A 52 -14.11 13.18 -9.55
CA GLU A 52 -13.62 12.76 -10.86
C GLU A 52 -12.69 11.54 -10.82
N GLY A 53 -12.66 10.79 -9.74
CA GLY A 53 -11.78 9.64 -9.64
C GLY A 53 -11.73 9.00 -8.27
N ILE A 54 -10.66 8.24 -8.05
CA ILE A 54 -10.37 7.60 -6.78
C ILE A 54 -9.00 8.01 -6.26
N THR A 55 -8.84 8.01 -4.94
CA THR A 55 -7.55 8.28 -4.29
C THR A 55 -7.18 7.12 -3.39
N LEU A 56 -5.98 6.59 -3.58
CA LEU A 56 -5.37 5.62 -2.69
C LEU A 56 -4.53 6.33 -1.62
N GLN A 57 -4.80 6.01 -0.37
CA GLN A 57 -3.98 6.43 0.77
C GLN A 57 -3.35 5.19 1.40
N ILE A 58 -2.07 5.27 1.72
CA ILE A 58 -1.29 4.21 2.35
C ILE A 58 -0.20 4.83 3.20
N ALA A 59 0.25 4.13 4.25
CA ALA A 59 1.34 4.62 5.11
C ALA A 59 2.61 4.92 4.32
N ASP A 60 3.27 6.03 4.62
CA ASP A 60 4.42 6.58 3.88
C ASP A 60 5.59 5.59 3.73
N TYR A 61 5.74 4.66 4.66
CA TYR A 61 6.81 3.66 4.62
C TYR A 61 6.55 2.47 3.69
N TRP A 62 5.43 2.43 2.96
CA TRP A 62 5.06 1.32 2.08
C TRP A 62 6.13 1.00 1.04
N GLU A 63 6.78 2.02 0.51
CA GLU A 63 7.83 1.89 -0.51
C GLU A 63 9.02 1.08 -0.01
N TYR A 64 9.49 1.36 1.21
CA TYR A 64 10.59 0.60 1.83
C TYR A 64 10.25 -0.87 2.02
N ILE A 65 8.98 -1.16 2.31
CA ILE A 65 8.49 -2.53 2.43
C ILE A 65 8.42 -3.21 1.06
N ALA A 66 7.88 -2.54 0.06
CA ALA A 66 7.71 -3.10 -1.28
C ALA A 66 9.05 -3.35 -1.99
N ARG A 67 9.95 -2.37 -1.96
CA ARG A 67 11.26 -2.41 -2.62
C ARG A 67 12.34 -3.09 -1.79
N GLY A 68 12.15 -3.17 -0.49
CA GLY A 68 13.19 -3.49 0.45
C GLY A 68 14.19 -2.34 0.63
N TRP A 69 15.05 -2.49 1.60
CA TRP A 69 16.11 -1.52 1.86
C TRP A 69 17.38 -2.24 2.30
N LYS A 70 18.49 -1.77 1.79
CA LYS A 70 19.83 -2.23 2.19
C LYS A 70 20.67 -1.02 2.54
N ARG A 71 21.56 -1.19 3.51
CA ARG A 71 22.57 -0.18 3.81
C ARG A 71 23.48 0.03 2.58
N THR A 72 23.44 1.22 2.01
CA THR A 72 24.32 1.66 0.94
C THR A 72 25.02 2.94 1.39
N GLY A 73 26.17 2.81 2.06
CA GLY A 73 26.90 3.98 2.57
C GLY A 73 26.23 4.64 3.77
N ASN A 74 26.20 5.98 3.78
CA ASN A 74 25.58 6.76 4.85
C ASN A 74 24.05 6.69 4.78
N TYR A 75 23.41 6.71 5.95
CA TYR A 75 21.96 6.77 6.05
C TYR A 75 21.41 7.98 5.27
N PRO A 76 20.38 7.79 4.39
CA PRO A 76 19.77 8.92 3.69
C PRO A 76 18.97 9.77 4.69
N GLY A 77 19.48 10.93 4.96
CA GLY A 77 18.95 11.84 5.98
C GLY A 77 19.78 11.85 7.25
N THR A 78 19.34 12.60 8.24
CA THR A 78 20.00 12.61 9.54
C THR A 78 19.56 11.39 10.36
N MET A 79 20.48 10.75 11.04
CA MET A 79 20.19 9.66 11.99
C MET A 79 19.07 10.07 12.97
N ARG A 80 19.03 11.35 13.33
CA ARG A 80 17.99 11.92 14.21
C ARG A 80 16.57 11.74 13.64
N LEU A 81 16.37 11.97 12.34
CA LEU A 81 15.07 11.80 11.70
C LEU A 81 14.67 10.33 11.66
N PHE A 82 15.61 9.44 11.38
CA PHE A 82 15.36 8.00 11.39
C PHE A 82 14.94 7.50 12.78
N VAL A 83 15.68 7.90 13.82
CA VAL A 83 15.33 7.57 15.21
C VAL A 83 13.95 8.10 15.56
N LYS A 84 13.64 9.35 15.19
CA LYS A 84 12.32 9.94 15.40
C LYS A 84 11.22 9.14 14.72
N ASN A 85 11.38 8.79 13.46
CA ASN A 85 10.39 8.05 12.70
C ASN A 85 10.13 6.66 13.27
N ILE A 86 11.18 5.94 13.66
CA ILE A 86 11.04 4.63 14.31
C ILE A 86 10.40 4.77 15.69
N ASN A 87 10.76 5.80 16.46
CA ASN A 87 10.16 6.06 17.76
C ASN A 87 8.65 6.35 17.63
N ASP A 88 8.26 7.19 16.70
CA ASP A 88 6.86 7.51 16.42
C ASP A 88 6.08 6.26 15.97
N TRP A 89 6.69 5.42 15.13
CA TRP A 89 6.11 4.16 14.70
C TRP A 89 5.93 3.16 15.85
N VAL A 90 6.92 2.99 16.69
CA VAL A 90 6.86 2.12 17.89
C VAL A 90 5.74 2.58 18.82
N SER A 91 5.65 3.88 19.08
CA SER A 91 4.61 4.49 19.92
C SER A 91 3.22 4.28 19.33
N LYS A 92 3.04 4.61 18.06
CA LYS A 92 1.75 4.50 17.34
C LYS A 92 1.22 3.07 17.31
N ASN A 93 2.10 2.09 17.15
CA ASN A 93 1.73 0.67 17.07
C ASN A 93 1.80 -0.05 18.40
N ASN A 94 2.08 0.67 19.48
CA ASN A 94 2.18 0.13 20.84
C ASN A 94 3.09 -1.11 20.93
N ILE A 95 4.24 -1.04 20.27
CA ILE A 95 5.22 -2.14 20.24
C ILE A 95 5.85 -2.29 21.62
N ARG A 96 5.79 -3.50 22.18
CA ARG A 96 6.37 -3.83 23.47
C ARG A 96 7.20 -5.10 23.36
N ILE A 97 8.34 -5.13 24.05
CA ILE A 97 9.23 -6.30 24.14
C ILE A 97 9.58 -6.48 25.61
N GLY A 98 8.90 -7.40 26.30
CA GLY A 98 9.13 -7.66 27.73
C GLY A 98 9.07 -6.37 28.57
N ASP A 99 10.04 -6.18 29.42
CA ASP A 99 10.15 -5.01 30.32
C ASP A 99 11.03 -3.89 29.74
N LEU A 100 11.38 -3.96 28.46
CA LEU A 100 12.24 -2.96 27.82
C LEU A 100 11.52 -1.61 27.72
N LYS A 101 12.29 -0.54 27.93
CA LYS A 101 11.83 0.84 27.68
C LYS A 101 11.68 1.08 26.17
N GLN A 102 10.81 2.02 25.81
CA GLN A 102 10.59 2.36 24.40
C GLN A 102 11.89 2.74 23.68
N SER A 103 12.78 3.50 24.30
CA SER A 103 14.08 3.86 23.72
C SER A 103 14.95 2.66 23.41
N GLN A 104 14.93 1.63 24.23
CA GLN A 104 15.67 0.38 24.00
C GLN A 104 15.07 -0.41 22.85
N ILE A 105 13.74 -0.48 22.75
CA ILE A 105 13.03 -1.13 21.65
C ILE A 105 13.36 -0.43 20.32
N VAL A 106 13.33 0.90 20.31
CA VAL A 106 13.67 1.72 19.13
C VAL A 106 15.10 1.39 18.65
N TRP A 107 16.06 1.34 19.54
CA TRP A 107 17.46 1.02 19.18
C TRP A 107 17.64 -0.41 18.68
N ILE A 108 16.93 -1.38 19.24
CA ILE A 108 16.95 -2.77 18.73
C ILE A 108 16.43 -2.82 17.29
N ILE A 109 15.33 -2.13 17.01
CA ILE A 109 14.74 -2.09 15.68
C ILE A 109 15.68 -1.40 14.68
N ILE A 110 16.24 -0.24 15.05
CA ILE A 110 17.19 0.51 14.22
C ILE A 110 18.41 -0.35 13.90
N LYS A 111 18.99 -1.01 14.89
CA LYS A 111 20.13 -1.88 14.71
C LYS A 111 19.84 -3.02 13.74
N ASN A 112 18.70 -3.68 13.89
CA ASN A 112 18.30 -4.75 12.99
C ASN A 112 18.11 -4.27 11.54
N ILE A 113 17.44 -3.14 11.34
CA ILE A 113 17.26 -2.56 10.01
C ILE A 113 18.61 -2.16 9.42
N TRP A 114 19.47 -1.55 10.20
CA TRP A 114 20.80 -1.10 9.76
C TRP A 114 21.71 -2.26 9.37
N GLU A 115 21.72 -3.34 10.14
CA GLU A 115 22.58 -4.49 9.90
C GLU A 115 22.03 -5.44 8.83
N ARG A 116 20.72 -5.66 8.81
CA ARG A 116 20.06 -6.68 7.98
C ARG A 116 19.30 -6.12 6.79
N GLY A 117 18.99 -4.82 6.81
CA GLY A 117 18.08 -4.20 5.85
C GLY A 117 16.65 -4.66 6.01
N ILE A 118 15.82 -4.30 5.02
CA ILE A 118 14.42 -4.72 4.92
C ILE A 118 14.29 -5.63 3.71
N ALA A 119 13.79 -6.85 3.90
CA ALA A 119 13.54 -7.77 2.81
C ALA A 119 12.37 -7.26 1.95
N PRO A 120 12.50 -7.23 0.60
CA PRO A 120 11.46 -6.72 -0.27
C PRO A 120 10.23 -7.63 -0.25
N ARG A 121 9.06 -7.01 -0.23
CA ARG A 121 7.75 -7.66 -0.38
C ARG A 121 6.96 -6.89 -1.42
N PRO A 122 7.11 -7.22 -2.72
CA PRO A 122 6.66 -6.38 -3.84
C PRO A 122 5.14 -6.46 -4.07
N PHE A 123 4.34 -6.12 -3.06
CA PHE A 123 2.89 -6.07 -3.16
C PHE A 123 2.39 -4.90 -4.00
N MET A 124 3.20 -3.85 -4.18
CA MET A 124 3.01 -2.76 -5.13
C MET A 124 4.35 -2.40 -5.78
N VAL A 125 4.30 -1.90 -7.01
CA VAL A 125 5.47 -1.42 -7.74
C VAL A 125 5.60 0.08 -7.51
N TYR A 126 6.82 0.56 -7.26
CA TYR A 126 7.07 1.99 -7.12
C TYR A 126 6.96 2.69 -8.48
N ASP A 127 6.27 3.82 -8.50
CA ASP A 127 6.19 4.72 -9.64
C ASP A 127 6.34 6.17 -9.16
N GLU A 128 7.24 6.93 -9.77
CA GLU A 128 7.53 8.32 -9.38
C GLU A 128 6.31 9.24 -9.50
N ASP A 129 5.48 8.99 -10.51
CA ASP A 129 4.30 9.80 -10.79
C ASP A 129 3.07 9.37 -9.97
N GLY A 130 3.16 8.27 -9.24
CA GLY A 130 2.04 7.72 -8.48
C GLY A 130 0.93 7.15 -9.37
N ASP A 131 1.26 6.70 -10.57
CA ASP A 131 0.30 6.08 -11.50
C ASP A 131 -0.11 4.70 -10.99
N LEU A 132 -1.35 4.58 -10.53
CA LEU A 132 -1.88 3.34 -9.95
C LEU A 132 -1.85 2.16 -10.93
N THR A 133 -1.97 2.39 -12.24
CA THR A 133 -1.94 1.32 -13.25
C THR A 133 -0.54 0.72 -13.38
N LYS A 134 0.50 1.51 -13.16
CA LYS A 134 1.89 1.05 -13.10
C LYS A 134 2.23 0.43 -11.73
N MET A 135 1.70 1.00 -10.65
CA MET A 135 1.94 0.51 -9.28
C MET A 135 1.23 -0.82 -9.03
N ILE A 136 0.10 -1.06 -9.67
CA ILE A 136 -0.75 -2.25 -9.55
C ILE A 136 -1.06 -2.75 -10.97
N PRO A 137 -0.20 -3.59 -11.57
CA PRO A 137 -0.33 -3.98 -12.98
C PRO A 137 -1.67 -4.63 -13.36
N GLU A 138 -2.31 -5.35 -12.43
CA GLU A 138 -3.61 -5.98 -12.67
C GLU A 138 -4.74 -4.97 -12.84
N LEU A 139 -4.52 -3.72 -12.40
CA LEU A 139 -5.52 -2.67 -12.47
C LEU A 139 -5.77 -2.20 -13.91
N ASP A 140 -4.75 -2.22 -14.75
CA ASP A 140 -4.86 -1.79 -16.15
C ASP A 140 -5.93 -2.60 -16.90
N ALA A 141 -5.81 -3.92 -16.88
CA ALA A 141 -6.78 -4.81 -17.51
C ALA A 141 -8.18 -4.72 -16.86
N TYR A 142 -8.25 -4.43 -15.56
CA TYR A 142 -9.51 -4.23 -14.88
C TYR A 142 -10.20 -2.93 -15.31
N ILE A 143 -9.45 -1.85 -15.45
CA ILE A 143 -9.97 -0.54 -15.88
C ILE A 143 -10.53 -0.63 -17.29
N ASP A 144 -9.83 -1.27 -18.22
CA ASP A 144 -10.33 -1.46 -19.60
C ASP A 144 -11.70 -2.13 -19.60
N LYS A 145 -11.82 -3.25 -18.89
CA LYS A 145 -13.09 -3.97 -18.76
C LYS A 145 -14.18 -3.15 -18.05
N TRP A 146 -13.80 -2.37 -17.06
CA TRP A 146 -14.71 -1.50 -16.33
C TRP A 146 -15.26 -0.39 -17.21
N PHE A 147 -14.41 0.24 -18.07
CA PHE A 147 -14.84 1.22 -19.04
C PHE A 147 -15.80 0.63 -20.09
N ASP A 148 -15.51 -0.56 -20.60
CA ASP A 148 -16.39 -1.23 -21.55
C ASP A 148 -17.79 -1.48 -20.94
N ASN A 149 -17.83 -1.94 -19.70
CA ASN A 149 -19.09 -2.19 -19.00
C ASN A 149 -19.86 -0.89 -18.75
N LEU A 150 -19.17 0.18 -18.32
CA LEU A 150 -19.77 1.48 -18.09
C LEU A 150 -20.31 2.08 -19.40
N PHE A 151 -19.54 2.00 -20.47
CA PHE A 151 -19.97 2.48 -21.77
C PHE A 151 -21.22 1.75 -22.28
N ASN A 152 -21.24 0.42 -22.20
CA ASN A 152 -22.39 -0.38 -22.60
C ASN A 152 -23.64 -0.04 -21.76
N ALA A 153 -23.49 0.15 -20.45
CA ALA A 153 -24.59 0.54 -19.57
C ALA A 153 -25.18 1.92 -19.96
N ILE A 154 -24.32 2.89 -20.31
CA ILE A 154 -24.74 4.21 -20.78
C ILE A 154 -25.47 4.10 -22.11
N MET A 155 -24.97 3.30 -23.04
CA MET A 155 -25.61 3.10 -24.34
C MET A 155 -26.98 2.45 -24.21
N GLU A 156 -27.12 1.41 -23.41
CA GLU A 156 -28.41 0.75 -23.13
C GLU A 156 -29.42 1.70 -22.51
N GLU A 157 -28.98 2.58 -21.61
CA GLU A 157 -29.85 3.58 -21.01
C GLU A 157 -30.28 4.65 -22.03
N THR A 158 -29.36 5.09 -22.86
CA THR A 158 -29.62 6.06 -23.93
C THR A 158 -30.63 5.52 -24.94
N ASP A 159 -30.50 4.26 -25.36
CA ASP A 159 -31.41 3.62 -26.30
C ASP A 159 -32.88 3.56 -25.81
N LYS A 160 -33.08 3.50 -24.50
CA LYS A 160 -34.43 3.56 -23.91
C LYS A 160 -35.13 4.90 -24.08
N TYR A 161 -34.36 5.99 -24.25
CA TYR A 161 -34.92 7.32 -24.45
C TYR A 161 -35.17 7.64 -25.93
N PHE A 162 -34.55 6.92 -26.86
CA PHE A 162 -34.66 7.19 -28.31
C PHE A 162 -35.47 6.14 -29.07
N ASN A 163 -35.88 5.05 -28.44
CA ASN A 163 -36.76 4.01 -28.98
C ASN A 163 -38.05 3.91 -28.15
#